data_4cfad460f153812710c99b27bc8edc7e
#
_entry.id   4cfad460f153812710c99b27bc8edc7e
#
_cell.length_a   1.000
_cell.length_b   1.000
_cell.length_c   1.000
_cell.angle_alpha   90.00
_cell.angle_beta   90.00
_cell.angle_gamma   90.00
#
_symmetry.space_group_name_H-M   'P 1'
#
loop_
_entity.id
_entity.type
_entity.pdbx_description
1 polymer ?
#
loop_
_entity_poly.entity_id
_entity_poly.type
_entity_poly.pdbx_seq_one_letter_code
_entity_poly.pdbx_strand_id
1 'polypeptide(L)'
;TQIDLIYARENGKINIYGGTFESGKYGTPNNDTDGRYWVLNLKNTDKNTASIQVSGGTFINFNPANPNMDDNESYLVTGYEVTRDGSVYTAAHKVGDGRKEYIVGQTSQENR
;
A
#
# COMPACT_ATOMS: atom_id res chain seq x y z
N THR A 1 -16.89 4.83 -15.10
CA THR A 1 -16.80 5.55 -13.82
C THR A 1 -15.70 4.97 -12.95
N GLN A 2 -14.79 5.82 -12.57
CA GLN A 2 -13.70 5.42 -11.69
C GLN A 2 -14.20 5.35 -10.25
N ILE A 3 -13.76 4.33 -9.55
CA ILE A 3 -14.10 4.16 -8.15
C ILE A 3 -12.82 4.03 -7.36
N ASP A 4 -12.64 4.93 -6.40
CA ASP A 4 -11.49 4.92 -5.51
C ASP A 4 -11.98 4.73 -4.09
N LEU A 5 -11.38 3.81 -3.36
CA LEU A 5 -11.71 3.66 -1.97
C LEU A 5 -11.07 4.78 -1.15
N ILE A 6 -9.80 5.04 -1.43
CA ILE A 6 -9.04 6.10 -0.78
C ILE A 6 -8.36 6.92 -1.86
N TYR A 7 -8.56 8.23 -1.83
CA TYR A 7 -8.07 9.11 -2.88
C TYR A 7 -7.36 10.30 -2.25
N ALA A 8 -6.12 10.53 -2.67
CA ALA A 8 -5.33 11.67 -2.19
C ALA A 8 -5.17 12.69 -3.29
N ARG A 9 -5.40 13.95 -2.98
CA ARG A 9 -5.24 15.04 -3.92
C ARG A 9 -4.87 16.32 -3.19
N GLU A 10 -4.50 17.33 -3.96
CA GLU A 10 -4.15 18.66 -3.46
C GLU A 10 -2.97 18.55 -2.49
N ASN A 11 -3.18 18.82 -1.22
CA ASN A 11 -2.13 18.72 -0.22
C ASN A 11 -2.37 17.55 0.74
N GLY A 12 -3.25 16.65 0.38
CA GLY A 12 -3.61 15.52 1.25
C GLY A 12 -2.47 14.54 1.43
N LYS A 13 -2.25 14.11 2.65
CA LYS A 13 -1.23 13.12 2.97
C LYS A 13 -1.88 11.99 3.71
N ILE A 14 -1.78 10.80 3.14
CA ILE A 14 -2.40 9.62 3.70
C ILE A 14 -1.33 8.61 4.04
N ASN A 15 -1.31 8.20 5.29
CA ASN A 15 -0.37 7.19 5.77
C ASN A 15 -1.16 5.98 6.22
N ILE A 16 -0.79 4.81 5.71
CA ILE A 16 -1.49 3.59 6.03
C ILE A 16 -0.54 2.66 6.77
N TYR A 17 -0.88 2.36 8.01
CA TYR A 17 -0.05 1.55 8.89
C TYR A 17 -0.62 0.15 9.10
N GLY A 18 -1.88 -0.07 8.77
CA GLY A 18 -2.52 -1.35 8.96
C GLY A 18 -3.94 -1.31 8.45
N GLY A 19 -4.66 -2.41 8.66
CA GLY A 19 -6.04 -2.52 8.22
C GLY A 19 -6.17 -3.36 6.98
N THR A 20 -7.41 -3.64 6.60
CA THR A 20 -7.73 -4.41 5.40
C THR A 20 -8.60 -3.57 4.50
N PHE A 21 -8.22 -3.49 3.23
CA PHE A 21 -8.86 -2.58 2.28
C PHE A 21 -9.27 -3.32 1.03
N GLU A 22 -10.46 -3.06 0.57
CA GLU A 22 -11.02 -3.73 -0.59
C GLU A 22 -11.95 -2.78 -1.31
N SER A 23 -11.82 -2.67 -2.63
CA SER A 23 -12.76 -1.88 -3.40
C SER A 23 -13.90 -2.76 -3.88
N GLY A 24 -14.80 -2.21 -4.67
CA GLY A 24 -16.00 -2.94 -5.06
C GLY A 24 -15.80 -3.98 -6.14
N LYS A 25 -14.63 -4.07 -6.73
CA LYS A 25 -14.37 -5.00 -7.82
C LYS A 25 -13.47 -6.12 -7.36
N TYR A 26 -13.79 -7.32 -7.74
CA TYR A 26 -13.03 -8.49 -7.31
C TYR A 26 -12.39 -9.20 -8.49
N GLY A 27 -11.36 -9.95 -8.18
CA GLY A 27 -10.74 -10.82 -9.17
C GLY A 27 -9.68 -10.17 -10.04
N THR A 28 -9.44 -8.89 -9.84
CA THR A 28 -8.47 -8.17 -10.65
C THR A 28 -7.45 -7.51 -9.73
N PRO A 29 -6.19 -7.90 -9.82
CA PRO A 29 -5.15 -7.24 -9.01
C PRO A 29 -4.99 -5.80 -9.44
N ASN A 30 -4.70 -4.93 -8.51
CA ASN A 30 -4.49 -3.51 -8.68
C ASN A 30 -5.79 -2.80 -9.03
N ASN A 31 -6.18 -2.81 -10.25
CA ASN A 31 -7.44 -2.25 -10.69
C ASN A 31 -7.94 -3.16 -11.79
N ASP A 32 -9.12 -2.97 -12.24
CA ASP A 32 -9.64 -3.82 -13.29
C ASP A 32 -9.08 -3.37 -14.65
N THR A 33 -9.36 -4.15 -15.67
CA THR A 33 -8.81 -3.88 -16.99
C THR A 33 -9.32 -2.57 -17.58
N ASP A 34 -10.38 -2.04 -17.03
CA ASP A 34 -10.91 -0.75 -17.46
C ASP A 34 -10.32 0.39 -16.65
N GLY A 35 -9.49 0.08 -15.66
CA GLY A 35 -8.89 1.10 -14.84
C GLY A 35 -9.88 1.87 -13.99
N ARG A 36 -10.90 1.20 -13.49
CA ARG A 36 -11.95 1.90 -12.76
C ARG A 36 -12.00 1.66 -11.27
N TYR A 37 -11.30 0.64 -10.79
CA TYR A 37 -11.40 0.28 -9.37
C TYR A 37 -10.03 0.34 -8.72
N TRP A 38 -9.83 1.32 -7.87
CA TRP A 38 -8.60 1.46 -7.11
C TRP A 38 -8.88 1.43 -5.62
N VAL A 39 -8.09 0.70 -4.90
CA VAL A 39 -8.12 0.81 -3.45
C VAL A 39 -7.47 2.12 -3.04
N LEU A 40 -6.30 2.42 -3.57
CA LEU A 40 -5.58 3.65 -3.30
C LEU A 40 -5.30 4.37 -4.61
N ASN A 41 -5.57 5.66 -4.65
CA ASN A 41 -5.28 6.45 -5.84
C ASN A 41 -4.78 7.84 -5.47
N LEU A 42 -3.62 8.19 -6.01
CA LEU A 42 -3.02 9.50 -5.84
C LEU A 42 -3.20 10.27 -7.14
N LYS A 43 -3.81 11.45 -7.05
CA LYS A 43 -4.09 12.24 -8.24
C LYS A 43 -2.79 12.60 -8.96
N ASN A 44 -2.74 12.29 -10.25
CA ASN A 44 -1.52 12.45 -11.04
C ASN A 44 -0.95 13.85 -10.99
N THR A 45 -1.79 14.86 -11.03
CA THR A 45 -1.33 16.23 -11.09
C THR A 45 -0.92 16.78 -9.74
N ASP A 46 -1.11 16.02 -8.66
CA ASP A 46 -0.83 16.51 -7.31
C ASP A 46 0.30 15.74 -6.63
N LYS A 47 1.10 15.01 -7.37
CA LYS A 47 2.14 14.15 -6.77
C LYS A 47 3.23 14.91 -6.05
N ASN A 48 3.36 16.19 -6.31
CA ASN A 48 4.35 17.01 -5.62
C ASN A 48 3.84 17.54 -4.28
N THR A 49 2.55 17.51 -4.04
CA THR A 49 1.98 18.10 -2.84
C THR A 49 1.16 17.11 -2.02
N ALA A 50 0.66 16.06 -2.64
CA ALA A 50 -0.11 15.02 -1.96
C ALA A 50 0.69 13.73 -1.96
N SER A 51 0.36 12.82 -1.03
CA SER A 51 1.06 11.55 -0.96
C SER A 51 0.21 10.46 -0.34
N ILE A 52 0.53 9.22 -0.73
CA ILE A 52 0.04 8.02 -0.08
C ILE A 52 1.27 7.23 0.29
N GLN A 53 1.38 6.85 1.56
CA GLN A 53 2.53 6.10 2.05
C GLN A 53 2.05 4.91 2.86
N VAL A 54 2.42 3.72 2.39
CA VAL A 54 1.98 2.46 2.97
C VAL A 54 3.12 1.81 3.70
N SER A 55 2.93 1.56 4.99
CA SER A 55 3.89 0.86 5.82
C SER A 55 3.21 -0.26 6.62
N GLY A 56 2.19 -0.84 6.04
CA GLY A 56 1.46 -1.96 6.64
C GLY A 56 0.13 -2.11 5.94
N GLY A 57 -0.61 -3.13 6.34
CA GLY A 57 -1.96 -3.33 5.83
C GLY A 57 -2.08 -4.43 4.80
N THR A 58 -3.30 -4.81 4.57
CA THR A 58 -3.68 -5.87 3.64
C THR A 58 -4.61 -5.29 2.58
N PHE A 59 -4.33 -5.59 1.34
CA PHE A 59 -5.05 -5.00 0.21
C PHE A 59 -5.57 -6.12 -0.68
N ILE A 60 -6.87 -6.09 -0.94
CA ILE A 60 -7.52 -7.14 -1.72
C ILE A 60 -7.63 -6.68 -3.17
N ASN A 61 -7.09 -7.47 -4.08
CA ASN A 61 -7.09 -7.18 -5.52
C ASN A 61 -6.37 -5.88 -5.86
N PHE A 62 -5.40 -5.50 -5.05
CA PHE A 62 -4.68 -4.25 -5.27
C PHE A 62 -3.27 -4.37 -4.72
N ASN A 63 -2.29 -3.99 -5.52
CA ASN A 63 -0.88 -4.03 -5.10
C ASN A 63 -0.39 -2.61 -4.84
N PRO A 64 -0.22 -2.22 -3.57
CA PRO A 64 0.25 -0.86 -3.28
C PRO A 64 1.68 -0.61 -3.75
N ALA A 65 2.44 -1.65 -4.06
CA ALA A 65 3.78 -1.50 -4.60
C ALA A 65 3.77 -1.26 -6.11
N ASN A 66 2.62 -1.42 -6.77
CA ASN A 66 2.51 -1.23 -8.21
C ASN A 66 1.07 -0.86 -8.54
N PRO A 67 0.62 0.30 -8.09
CA PRO A 67 -0.80 0.64 -8.13
C PRO A 67 -1.37 0.77 -9.54
N ASN A 68 -0.53 1.09 -10.52
CA ASN A 68 -1.00 1.29 -11.88
C ASN A 68 -0.60 0.15 -12.83
N MET A 69 0.02 -0.90 -12.30
CA MET A 69 0.42 -2.08 -13.06
C MET A 69 1.43 -1.78 -14.18
N ASP A 70 2.17 -0.69 -14.03
CA ASP A 70 3.15 -0.29 -15.06
C ASP A 70 4.56 -0.18 -14.48
N ASP A 71 4.74 -0.53 -13.22
CA ASP A 71 6.03 -0.50 -12.51
C ASP A 71 6.63 0.89 -12.40
N ASN A 72 5.83 1.93 -12.58
CA ASN A 72 6.32 3.30 -12.54
C ASN A 72 6.04 4.02 -11.25
N GLU A 73 5.28 3.42 -10.37
CA GLU A 73 4.89 4.08 -9.14
C GLU A 73 4.75 3.05 -8.03
N SER A 74 5.03 3.45 -6.82
CA SER A 74 4.82 2.62 -5.64
C SER A 74 4.40 3.52 -4.50
N TYR A 75 3.45 3.06 -3.71
CA TYR A 75 3.04 3.77 -2.50
C TYR A 75 3.74 3.24 -1.25
N LEU A 76 4.62 2.26 -1.40
CA LEU A 76 5.31 1.70 -0.24
C LEU A 76 6.36 2.65 0.32
N VAL A 77 6.41 2.70 1.63
CA VAL A 77 7.51 3.38 2.33
C VAL A 77 8.77 2.54 2.14
N THR A 78 9.90 3.21 2.00
CA THR A 78 11.19 2.53 1.88
C THR A 78 11.40 1.60 3.07
N GLY A 79 11.86 0.41 2.80
CA GLY A 79 12.05 -0.61 3.84
C GLY A 79 10.90 -1.56 4.00
N TYR A 80 9.85 -1.39 3.20
CA TYR A 80 8.70 -2.28 3.23
C TYR A 80 8.58 -3.04 1.93
N GLU A 81 7.88 -4.16 1.97
CA GLU A 81 7.65 -4.98 0.80
C GLU A 81 6.25 -5.54 0.84
N VAL A 82 5.78 -6.00 -0.31
CA VAL A 82 4.48 -6.63 -0.42
C VAL A 82 4.67 -8.10 -0.70
N THR A 83 3.95 -8.93 0.05
CA THR A 83 3.84 -10.34 -0.27
C THR A 83 2.44 -10.59 -0.78
N ARG A 84 2.32 -11.52 -1.70
CA ARG A 84 1.05 -11.80 -2.36
C ARG A 84 0.63 -13.24 -2.14
N ASP A 85 -0.64 -13.43 -1.83
CA ASP A 85 -1.25 -14.75 -1.76
C ASP A 85 -2.58 -14.66 -2.51
N GLY A 86 -2.57 -15.11 -3.77
CA GLY A 86 -3.75 -14.97 -4.61
C GLY A 86 -4.06 -13.51 -4.87
N SER A 87 -5.23 -13.08 -4.43
CA SER A 87 -5.65 -11.70 -4.59
C SER A 87 -5.36 -10.84 -3.37
N VAL A 88 -4.67 -11.39 -2.38
CA VAL A 88 -4.39 -10.70 -1.12
C VAL A 88 -2.95 -10.22 -1.11
N TYR A 89 -2.76 -8.92 -0.98
CA TYR A 89 -1.44 -8.29 -0.96
C TYR A 89 -1.22 -7.71 0.42
N THR A 90 -0.14 -8.09 1.08
CA THR A 90 0.15 -7.65 2.45
C THR A 90 1.46 -6.89 2.47
N ALA A 91 1.41 -5.68 3.00
CA ALA A 91 2.59 -4.85 3.16
C ALA A 91 3.18 -5.08 4.54
N ALA A 92 4.49 -5.28 4.58
CA ALA A 92 5.19 -5.53 5.84
C ALA A 92 6.63 -5.06 5.71
N HIS A 93 7.24 -4.87 6.86
CA HIS A 93 8.63 -4.49 6.90
C HIS A 93 9.48 -5.59 6.29
N LYS A 94 10.48 -5.23 5.52
CA LYS A 94 11.38 -6.21 4.93
C LYS A 94 12.11 -6.96 6.03
N VAL A 95 12.34 -8.25 5.80
CA VAL A 95 13.09 -9.07 6.72
C VAL A 95 14.32 -9.61 6.01
N GLY A 96 15.31 -9.99 6.78
CA GLY A 96 16.48 -10.61 6.21
C GLY A 96 17.47 -9.66 5.59
N ASP A 97 17.39 -8.38 5.88
CA ASP A 97 18.32 -7.42 5.36
C ASP A 97 19.54 -7.25 6.25
N GLY A 98 19.72 -8.16 7.19
CA GLY A 98 20.86 -8.11 8.10
C GLY A 98 20.64 -7.25 9.32
N ARG A 99 19.54 -6.56 9.38
CA ARG A 99 19.26 -5.68 10.47
C ARG A 99 18.46 -6.40 11.54
N LYS A 100 18.73 -6.09 12.77
CA LYS A 100 17.93 -6.61 13.84
C LYS A 100 16.61 -5.87 13.88
N GLU A 101 15.56 -6.61 13.98
CA GLU A 101 14.28 -6.00 14.21
C GLU A 101 14.02 -5.99 15.68
N TYR A 102 14.05 -4.84 16.25
CA TYR A 102 13.74 -4.72 17.63
C TYR A 102 12.30 -4.41 17.72
N ILE A 103 11.63 -5.34 18.20
CA ILE A 103 10.26 -5.13 18.40
C ILE A 103 10.13 -4.24 19.54
N VAL A 104 10.11 -3.09 19.20
CA VAL A 104 10.04 -2.11 20.18
C VAL A 104 8.73 -2.15 20.81
N GLY A 105 8.88 -2.21 21.78
CA GLY A 105 7.78 -2.43 22.36
C GLY A 105 7.75 -3.80 22.37
N GLN A 106 8.20 -4.14 22.18
CA GLN A 106 8.23 -5.38 22.34
C GLN A 106 9.30 -5.79 22.92
N THR A 107 9.57 -4.99 23.04
CA THR A 107 10.29 -5.12 23.55
C THR A 107 10.75 -5.39 23.89
N SER A 108 10.84 -5.24 24.05
CA SER A 108 11.36 -5.38 24.48
C SER A 108 11.75 -5.86 24.75
N GLN A 109 11.78 -5.87 24.80
CA GLN A 109 12.19 -6.14 25.22
C GLN A 109 12.68 -6.53 25.27
N GLU A 110 12.55 -6.60 25.25
CA GLU A 110 13.01 -6.69 25.57
C GLU A 110 13.30 -6.61 25.70
N ASN A 111 13.29 -6.43 25.79
CA ASN A 111 13.59 -6.09 26.20
C ASN A 111 13.72 -6.04 26.41
N ARG A 112 13.52 -6.06 26.43
CA ARG A 112 13.74 -5.79 26.81
C ARG A 112 14.11 -5.75 27.07
#